data_73b4384d561c4bbc1615a840d3f6f3e0
#
_entry.id   73b4384d561c4bbc1615a840d3f6f3e0
#
_cell.length_a   1.000
_cell.length_b   1.000
_cell.length_c   1.000
_cell.angle_alpha   90.00
_cell.angle_beta   90.00
_cell.angle_gamma   90.00
#
_symmetry.space_group_name_H-M   'P 1'
#
loop_
_entity.id
_entity.type
_entity.pdbx_description
1 polymer ?
#
loop_
_entity_poly.entity_id
_entity_poly.type
_entity_poly.pdbx_seq_one_letter_code
_entity_poly.pdbx_strand_id
1 'polypeptide(L)'
;MPRPDRRRALLLDLFDRSFRGPAWHGTPLWGALRGVRVAEALWRPGRGRHCIWELVLHAAYWKCMVRRRLLRDPAVTFPRPGSDWPRLPERTDAAAWKRDLALLEREHLLLRRAIVRLAPAALDRRAGRWTVLQNAYGIATHDLYHTGQIQLLRRLYR
;
A
#
# COMPACT_ATOMS: atom_id res chain seq x y z
N MET A 1 2.04 34.78 6.95
CA MET A 1 2.05 33.45 6.29
C MET A 1 1.60 32.39 7.30
N PRO A 2 0.53 31.62 7.03
CA PRO A 2 0.18 30.53 7.93
C PRO A 2 1.33 29.52 7.97
N ARG A 3 1.71 29.08 9.18
CA ARG A 3 2.73 28.03 9.36
C ARG A 3 2.29 26.77 8.59
N PRO A 4 3.21 26.10 7.86
CA PRO A 4 2.88 24.84 7.19
C PRO A 4 2.36 23.84 8.22
N ASP A 5 1.28 23.13 7.89
CA ASP A 5 0.71 22.12 8.79
C ASP A 5 1.72 20.97 8.97
N ARG A 6 2.36 20.94 10.16
CA ARG A 6 3.37 19.94 10.51
C ARG A 6 2.81 18.50 10.43
N ARG A 7 1.50 18.32 10.65
CA ARG A 7 0.85 17.00 10.56
C ARG A 7 0.95 16.41 9.16
N ARG A 8 0.71 17.24 8.11
CA ARG A 8 0.83 16.80 6.72
C ARG A 8 2.28 16.47 6.35
N ALA A 9 3.24 17.23 6.84
CA ALA A 9 4.66 16.95 6.60
C ALA A 9 5.08 15.62 7.22
N LEU A 10 4.70 15.36 8.48
CA LEU A 10 4.95 14.08 9.16
C LEU A 10 4.24 12.90 8.47
N LEU A 11 3.01 13.11 8.00
CA LEU A 11 2.26 12.12 7.24
C LEU A 11 2.99 11.71 5.96
N LEU A 12 3.46 12.68 5.18
CA LEU A 12 4.17 12.42 3.94
C LEU A 12 5.52 11.74 4.20
N ASP A 13 6.25 12.16 5.24
CA ASP A 13 7.50 11.51 5.63
C ASP A 13 7.26 10.03 6.02
N LEU A 14 6.26 9.76 6.87
CA LEU A 14 5.88 8.39 7.23
C LEU A 14 5.46 7.58 5.99
N PHE A 15 4.62 8.16 5.13
CA PHE A 15 4.11 7.50 3.92
C PHE A 15 5.23 7.16 2.93
N ASP A 16 6.17 8.06 2.72
CA ASP A 16 7.30 7.85 1.82
C ASP A 16 8.27 6.81 2.39
N ARG A 17 8.57 6.87 3.69
CA ARG A 17 9.50 5.93 4.35
C ARG A 17 8.93 4.53 4.51
N SER A 18 7.63 4.38 4.72
CA SER A 18 6.99 3.06 4.77
C SER A 18 7.04 2.32 3.44
N PHE A 19 7.07 3.07 2.33
CA PHE A 19 7.04 2.49 0.98
C PHE A 19 8.41 2.35 0.32
N ARG A 20 9.24 3.42 0.27
CA ARG A 20 10.49 3.41 -0.55
C ARG A 20 11.67 4.15 0.08
N GLY A 21 11.52 4.90 1.09
CA GLY A 21 12.60 5.74 1.62
C GLY A 21 13.60 5.00 2.52
N PRO A 22 14.71 5.63 2.90
CA PRO A 22 15.49 5.19 4.04
C PRO A 22 14.61 5.30 5.29
N ALA A 23 14.48 4.21 6.02
CA ALA A 23 13.56 4.13 7.14
C ALA A 23 14.25 3.61 8.39
N TRP A 24 13.94 4.22 9.54
CA TRP A 24 14.48 3.81 10.83
C TRP A 24 14.13 2.36 11.20
N HIS A 25 12.95 1.91 10.80
CA HIS A 25 12.45 0.54 11.07
C HIS A 25 13.09 -0.56 10.20
N GLY A 26 13.97 -0.23 9.26
CA GLY A 26 14.59 -1.18 8.33
C GLY A 26 14.00 -1.11 6.92
N THR A 27 13.86 -2.27 6.27
CA THR A 27 13.45 -2.34 4.86
C THR A 27 12.01 -1.87 4.65
N PRO A 28 11.74 -0.89 3.76
CA PRO A 28 10.38 -0.47 3.39
C PRO A 28 9.72 -1.48 2.44
N LEU A 29 8.41 -1.33 2.19
CA LEU A 29 7.63 -2.28 1.40
C LEU A 29 8.24 -2.56 0.02
N TRP A 30 8.61 -1.51 -0.73
CA TRP A 30 9.22 -1.68 -2.05
C TRP A 30 10.58 -2.37 -2.00
N GLY A 31 11.36 -2.10 -0.96
CA GLY A 31 12.63 -2.77 -0.71
C GLY A 31 12.46 -4.26 -0.42
N ALA A 32 11.43 -4.63 0.35
CA ALA A 32 11.10 -6.02 0.66
C ALA A 32 10.70 -6.84 -0.58
N LEU A 33 10.19 -6.17 -1.63
CA LEU A 33 9.80 -6.80 -2.89
C LEU A 33 10.96 -6.92 -3.91
N ARG A 34 12.11 -6.30 -3.63
CA ARG A 34 13.26 -6.34 -4.54
C ARG A 34 13.75 -7.77 -4.76
N GLY A 35 13.85 -8.19 -6.02
CA GLY A 35 14.35 -9.51 -6.41
C GLY A 35 13.38 -10.66 -6.15
N VAL A 36 12.16 -10.42 -5.69
CA VAL A 36 11.13 -11.47 -5.56
C VAL A 36 10.73 -11.98 -6.94
N ARG A 37 10.90 -13.29 -7.17
CA ARG A 37 10.52 -13.98 -8.39
C ARG A 37 9.14 -14.61 -8.25
N VAL A 38 8.53 -14.97 -9.37
CA VAL A 38 7.16 -15.53 -9.43
C VAL A 38 6.98 -16.73 -8.49
N ALA A 39 7.92 -17.68 -8.50
CA ALA A 39 7.84 -18.86 -7.62
C ALA A 39 7.81 -18.47 -6.14
N GLU A 40 8.68 -17.54 -5.71
CA GLU A 40 8.70 -16.99 -4.36
C GLU A 40 7.41 -16.21 -4.05
N ALA A 41 6.92 -15.41 -5.02
CA ALA A 41 5.72 -14.60 -4.85
C ALA A 41 4.44 -15.44 -4.67
N LEU A 42 4.38 -16.62 -5.26
CA LEU A 42 3.24 -17.56 -5.19
C LEU A 42 3.34 -18.56 -4.04
N TRP A 43 4.52 -18.72 -3.44
CA TRP A 43 4.72 -19.68 -2.38
C TRP A 43 3.90 -19.32 -1.13
N ARG A 44 3.33 -20.36 -0.50
CA ARG A 44 2.53 -20.24 0.72
C ARG A 44 3.17 -21.06 1.85
N PRO A 45 3.30 -20.53 3.06
CA PRO A 45 3.87 -21.25 4.19
C PRO A 45 2.97 -22.37 4.73
N GLY A 46 1.75 -22.47 4.25
CA GLY A 46 0.79 -23.50 4.63
C GLY A 46 -0.58 -23.28 3.99
N ARG A 47 -1.46 -24.26 4.14
CA ARG A 47 -2.84 -24.21 3.62
C ARG A 47 -3.59 -23.00 4.19
N GLY A 48 -4.31 -22.26 3.34
CA GLY A 48 -5.11 -21.10 3.73
C GLY A 48 -4.29 -19.85 4.14
N ARG A 49 -2.98 -19.85 3.87
CA ARG A 49 -2.12 -18.69 4.11
C ARG A 49 -1.93 -17.88 2.84
N HIS A 50 -1.78 -16.57 3.00
CA HIS A 50 -1.50 -15.67 1.88
C HIS A 50 -0.06 -15.80 1.39
N CYS A 51 0.11 -15.62 0.08
CA CYS A 51 1.42 -15.49 -0.55
C CYS A 51 1.80 -14.01 -0.74
N ILE A 52 3.06 -13.75 -1.11
CA ILE A 52 3.56 -12.38 -1.31
C ILE A 52 2.76 -11.65 -2.39
N TRP A 53 2.36 -12.31 -3.47
CA TRP A 53 1.59 -11.68 -4.54
C TRP A 53 0.22 -11.19 -4.08
N GLU A 54 -0.46 -11.95 -3.26
CA GLU A 54 -1.73 -11.53 -2.64
C GLU A 54 -1.53 -10.33 -1.72
N LEU A 55 -0.45 -10.30 -0.94
CA LEU A 55 -0.11 -9.14 -0.10
C LEU A 55 0.14 -7.88 -0.92
N VAL A 56 0.77 -7.99 -2.09
CA VAL A 56 0.99 -6.88 -3.03
C VAL A 56 -0.34 -6.34 -3.55
N LEU A 57 -1.24 -7.20 -4.00
CA LEU A 57 -2.56 -6.80 -4.50
C LEU A 57 -3.43 -6.19 -3.40
N HIS A 58 -3.39 -6.76 -2.20
CA HIS A 58 -4.09 -6.25 -1.02
C HIS A 58 -3.59 -4.85 -0.62
N ALA A 59 -2.27 -4.63 -0.60
CA ALA A 59 -1.70 -3.32 -0.33
C ALA A 59 -2.10 -2.29 -1.40
N ALA A 60 -2.10 -2.67 -2.68
CA ALA A 60 -2.54 -1.82 -3.78
C ALA A 60 -4.04 -1.47 -3.66
N TYR A 61 -4.88 -2.45 -3.35
CA TYR A 61 -6.31 -2.28 -3.14
C TYR A 61 -6.61 -1.26 -2.05
N TRP A 62 -5.99 -1.40 -0.88
CA TRP A 62 -6.25 -0.49 0.23
C TRP A 62 -5.75 0.93 -0.02
N LYS A 63 -4.65 1.10 -0.76
CA LYS A 63 -4.21 2.44 -1.22
C LYS A 63 -5.28 3.10 -2.11
N CYS A 64 -5.88 2.34 -3.03
CA CYS A 64 -6.98 2.81 -3.87
C CYS A 64 -8.21 3.16 -3.02
N MET A 65 -8.61 2.31 -2.08
CA MET A 65 -9.79 2.54 -1.23
C MET A 65 -9.60 3.74 -0.28
N VAL A 66 -8.41 3.90 0.29
CA VAL A 66 -8.10 5.09 1.10
C VAL A 66 -8.15 6.34 0.22
N ARG A 67 -7.55 6.33 -0.97
CA ARG A 67 -7.62 7.44 -1.92
C ARG A 67 -9.08 7.82 -2.27
N ARG A 68 -9.93 6.84 -2.55
CA ARG A 68 -11.38 7.04 -2.76
C ARG A 68 -12.03 7.77 -1.59
N ARG A 69 -11.73 7.36 -0.35
CA ARG A 69 -12.28 8.00 0.86
C ARG A 69 -11.76 9.43 1.04
N LEU A 70 -10.47 9.67 0.82
CA LEU A 70 -9.86 10.99 0.96
C LEU A 70 -10.46 11.99 -0.04
N LEU A 71 -10.63 11.56 -1.28
CA LEU A 71 -11.17 12.38 -2.36
C LEU A 71 -12.71 12.50 -2.33
N ARG A 72 -13.40 11.61 -1.60
CA ARG A 72 -14.87 11.45 -1.66
C ARG A 72 -15.36 11.19 -3.10
N ASP A 73 -14.58 10.46 -3.87
CA ASP A 73 -14.85 10.21 -5.28
C ASP A 73 -15.28 8.76 -5.51
N PRO A 74 -16.55 8.47 -5.78
CA PRO A 74 -17.05 7.13 -6.05
C PRO A 74 -16.52 6.55 -7.37
N ALA A 75 -16.04 7.39 -8.30
CA ALA A 75 -15.46 6.93 -9.56
C ALA A 75 -14.07 6.29 -9.38
N VAL A 76 -13.41 6.53 -8.24
CA VAL A 76 -12.16 5.84 -7.91
C VAL A 76 -12.46 4.38 -7.62
N THR A 77 -12.08 3.50 -8.54
CA THR A 77 -12.26 2.04 -8.45
C THR A 77 -10.94 1.31 -8.59
N PHE A 78 -10.84 0.13 -7.96
CA PHE A 78 -9.69 -0.73 -8.14
C PHE A 78 -9.85 -1.57 -9.41
N PRO A 79 -8.81 -1.71 -10.27
CA PRO A 79 -8.96 -2.32 -11.60
C PRO A 79 -8.99 -3.85 -11.59
N ARG A 80 -9.27 -4.48 -10.46
CA ARG A 80 -9.40 -5.93 -10.33
C ARG A 80 -10.64 -6.31 -9.55
N PRO A 81 -11.27 -7.46 -9.87
CA PRO A 81 -12.41 -7.95 -9.10
C PRO A 81 -11.99 -8.42 -7.70
N GLY A 82 -12.95 -8.38 -6.81
CA GLY A 82 -12.77 -8.72 -5.41
C GLY A 82 -12.56 -7.48 -4.53
N SER A 83 -12.87 -7.62 -3.27
CA SER A 83 -12.65 -6.61 -2.25
C SER A 83 -11.67 -7.14 -1.21
N ASP A 84 -10.92 -6.26 -0.57
CA ASP A 84 -9.93 -6.60 0.45
C ASP A 84 -8.78 -7.47 -0.08
N TRP A 85 -9.07 -8.66 -0.57
CA TRP A 85 -8.15 -9.61 -1.18
C TRP A 85 -8.47 -9.83 -2.67
N PRO A 86 -8.03 -8.94 -3.58
CA PRO A 86 -8.23 -9.11 -5.01
C PRO A 86 -7.64 -10.42 -5.51
N ARG A 87 -8.33 -11.04 -6.47
CA ARG A 87 -7.88 -12.32 -7.04
C ARG A 87 -6.56 -12.17 -7.79
N LEU A 88 -5.74 -13.21 -7.70
CA LEU A 88 -4.56 -13.34 -8.55
C LEU A 88 -4.99 -13.36 -10.04
N PRO A 89 -4.12 -12.91 -10.97
CA PRO A 89 -4.40 -13.02 -12.39
C PRO A 89 -4.50 -14.49 -12.81
N GLU A 90 -5.26 -14.77 -13.86
CA GLU A 90 -5.40 -16.13 -14.41
C GLU A 90 -4.04 -16.71 -14.83
N ARG A 91 -3.20 -15.87 -15.46
CA ARG A 91 -1.81 -16.22 -15.75
C ARG A 91 -0.88 -15.60 -14.73
N THR A 92 -0.19 -16.43 -13.99
CA THR A 92 0.77 -16.04 -12.94
C THR A 92 2.21 -16.17 -13.46
N ASP A 93 2.53 -15.39 -14.50
CA ASP A 93 3.86 -15.31 -15.10
C ASP A 93 4.63 -14.04 -14.66
N ALA A 94 5.88 -13.94 -15.12
CA ALA A 94 6.73 -12.79 -14.79
C ALA A 94 6.19 -11.46 -15.31
N ALA A 95 5.50 -11.45 -16.46
CA ALA A 95 4.89 -10.25 -17.01
C ALA A 95 3.70 -9.79 -16.15
N ALA A 96 2.87 -10.72 -15.69
CA ALA A 96 1.76 -10.43 -14.78
C ALA A 96 2.28 -9.94 -13.42
N TRP A 97 3.32 -10.56 -12.86
CA TRP A 97 3.96 -10.09 -11.63
C TRP A 97 4.46 -8.65 -11.76
N LYS A 98 5.18 -8.33 -12.85
CA LYS A 98 5.65 -6.98 -13.12
C LYS A 98 4.51 -5.96 -13.23
N ARG A 99 3.39 -6.32 -13.89
CA ARG A 99 2.20 -5.45 -13.99
C ARG A 99 1.58 -5.18 -12.61
N ASP A 100 1.55 -6.16 -11.71
CA ASP A 100 0.97 -6.00 -10.39
C ASP A 100 1.87 -5.22 -9.43
N LEU A 101 3.19 -5.33 -9.56
CA LEU A 101 4.12 -4.42 -8.90
C LEU A 101 3.93 -2.97 -9.38
N ALA A 102 3.78 -2.77 -10.69
CA ALA A 102 3.50 -1.45 -11.25
C ALA A 102 2.14 -0.89 -10.79
N LEU A 103 1.14 -1.75 -10.61
CA LEU A 103 -0.16 -1.37 -10.05
C LEU A 103 -0.01 -0.88 -8.60
N LEU A 104 0.73 -1.59 -7.76
CA LEU A 104 1.02 -1.17 -6.38
C LEU A 104 1.72 0.20 -6.35
N GLU A 105 2.74 0.39 -7.17
CA GLU A 105 3.46 1.66 -7.26
C GLU A 105 2.54 2.79 -7.73
N ARG A 106 1.73 2.55 -8.76
CA ARG A 106 0.76 3.52 -9.27
C ARG A 106 -0.22 3.96 -8.21
N GLU A 107 -0.83 3.04 -7.47
CA GLU A 107 -1.80 3.37 -6.43
C GLU A 107 -1.13 4.11 -5.25
N HIS A 108 0.12 3.79 -4.93
CA HIS A 108 0.91 4.55 -3.96
C HIS A 108 1.11 6.01 -4.41
N LEU A 109 1.55 6.23 -5.64
CA LEU A 109 1.80 7.57 -6.17
C LEU A 109 0.51 8.40 -6.28
N LEU A 110 -0.60 7.78 -6.69
CA LEU A 110 -1.91 8.45 -6.76
C LEU A 110 -2.41 8.86 -5.37
N LEU A 111 -2.28 7.98 -4.38
CA LEU A 111 -2.65 8.30 -2.99
C LEU A 111 -1.74 9.38 -2.41
N ARG A 112 -0.44 9.30 -2.65
CA ARG A 112 0.52 10.35 -2.25
C ARG A 112 0.13 11.73 -2.79
N ARG A 113 -0.20 11.80 -4.08
CA ARG A 113 -0.68 13.05 -4.71
C ARG A 113 -1.96 13.57 -4.06
N ALA A 114 -2.87 12.68 -3.69
CA ALA A 114 -4.09 13.05 -2.98
C ALA A 114 -3.76 13.65 -1.61
N ILE A 115 -2.85 13.05 -0.83
CA ILE A 115 -2.42 13.55 0.48
C ILE A 115 -1.75 14.93 0.36
N VAL A 116 -0.88 15.13 -0.63
CA VAL A 116 -0.21 16.43 -0.87
C VAL A 116 -1.21 17.57 -1.10
N ARG A 117 -2.31 17.27 -1.81
CA ARG A 117 -3.35 18.26 -2.16
C ARG A 117 -4.36 18.53 -1.05
N LEU A 118 -4.33 17.79 0.06
CA LEU A 118 -5.27 18.01 1.17
C LEU A 118 -5.01 19.37 1.83
N ALA A 119 -6.09 20.13 2.00
CA ALA A 119 -6.05 21.30 2.87
C ALA A 119 -5.85 20.87 4.33
N PRO A 120 -5.13 21.63 5.17
CA PRO A 120 -4.92 21.29 6.57
C PRO A 120 -6.20 20.94 7.33
N ALA A 121 -7.26 21.74 7.15
CA ALA A 121 -8.56 21.52 7.78
C ALA A 121 -9.24 20.19 7.33
N ALA A 122 -8.88 19.65 6.15
CA ALA A 122 -9.44 18.39 5.68
C ALA A 122 -8.92 17.19 6.48
N LEU A 123 -7.79 17.29 7.18
CA LEU A 123 -7.21 16.20 7.96
C LEU A 123 -8.13 15.71 9.08
N ASP A 124 -8.91 16.61 9.69
CA ASP A 124 -9.81 16.30 10.79
C ASP A 124 -11.19 15.81 10.33
N ARG A 125 -11.47 15.92 9.03
CA ARG A 125 -12.72 15.50 8.42
C ARG A 125 -12.92 14.00 8.48
N ARG A 126 -14.14 13.55 8.74
CA ARG A 126 -14.52 12.12 8.69
C ARG A 126 -14.46 11.59 7.26
N ALA A 127 -13.88 10.41 7.10
CA ALA A 127 -13.77 9.65 5.87
C ALA A 127 -14.03 8.16 6.17
N GLY A 128 -15.30 7.81 6.25
CA GLY A 128 -15.76 6.53 6.79
C GLY A 128 -15.67 6.51 8.32
N ARG A 129 -15.27 5.39 8.89
CA ARG A 129 -15.11 5.21 10.36
C ARG A 129 -14.05 6.15 10.96
N TRP A 130 -13.03 6.50 10.18
CA TRP A 130 -11.83 7.21 10.60
C TRP A 130 -11.80 8.64 10.04
N THR A 131 -10.94 9.50 10.59
CA THR A 131 -10.64 10.80 9.98
C THR A 131 -9.74 10.61 8.75
N VAL A 132 -9.62 11.65 7.93
CA VAL A 132 -8.66 11.69 6.81
C VAL A 132 -7.24 11.44 7.31
N LEU A 133 -6.84 12.10 8.41
CA LEU A 133 -5.54 11.89 9.05
C LEU A 133 -5.33 10.43 9.44
N GLN A 134 -6.32 9.82 10.12
CA GLN A 134 -6.26 8.43 10.55
C GLN A 134 -6.18 7.44 9.37
N ASN A 135 -6.94 7.67 8.29
CA ASN A 135 -6.82 6.86 7.08
C ASN A 135 -5.41 6.99 6.45
N ALA A 136 -4.85 8.20 6.44
CA ALA A 136 -3.57 8.46 5.79
C ALA A 136 -2.37 7.86 6.57
N TYR A 137 -2.32 7.98 7.89
CA TYR A 137 -1.27 7.28 8.64
C TYR A 137 -1.54 5.78 8.74
N GLY A 138 -2.81 5.36 8.80
CA GLY A 138 -3.19 3.96 8.84
C GLY A 138 -2.70 3.19 7.62
N ILE A 139 -2.82 3.75 6.40
CA ILE A 139 -2.32 3.08 5.20
C ILE A 139 -0.78 3.02 5.15
N ALA A 140 -0.06 3.96 5.75
CA ALA A 140 1.39 3.90 5.86
C ALA A 140 1.83 2.80 6.84
N THR A 141 1.17 2.67 8.00
CA THR A 141 1.45 1.60 8.96
C THR A 141 1.01 0.23 8.45
N HIS A 142 -0.01 0.17 7.60
CA HIS A 142 -0.43 -1.04 6.90
C HIS A 142 0.66 -1.57 5.94
N ASP A 143 1.38 -0.67 5.25
CA ASP A 143 2.56 -1.06 4.47
C ASP A 143 3.62 -1.73 5.34
N LEU A 144 3.90 -1.18 6.53
CA LEU A 144 4.88 -1.75 7.47
C LEU A 144 4.47 -3.12 7.99
N TYR A 145 3.18 -3.27 8.32
CA TYR A 145 2.63 -4.56 8.76
C TYR A 145 2.83 -5.65 7.70
N HIS A 146 2.52 -5.36 6.43
CA HIS A 146 2.71 -6.32 5.34
C HIS A 146 4.18 -6.47 4.92
N THR A 147 5.00 -5.46 5.09
CA THR A 147 6.45 -5.58 4.88
C THR A 147 7.05 -6.64 5.78
N GLY A 148 6.68 -6.66 7.06
CA GLY A 148 7.11 -7.70 8.00
C GLY A 148 6.68 -9.10 7.56
N GLN A 149 5.44 -9.26 7.10
CA GLN A 149 4.93 -10.52 6.56
C GLN A 149 5.70 -10.97 5.31
N ILE A 150 5.94 -10.07 4.36
CA ILE A 150 6.69 -10.36 3.14
C ILE A 150 8.11 -10.83 3.48
N GLN A 151 8.81 -10.13 4.38
CA GLN A 151 10.15 -10.51 4.79
C GLN A 151 10.18 -11.87 5.49
N LEU A 152 9.18 -12.18 6.31
CA LEU A 152 9.03 -13.48 6.94
C LEU A 152 8.83 -14.60 5.89
N LEU A 153 7.90 -14.39 4.95
CA LEU A 153 7.65 -15.34 3.86
C LEU A 153 8.90 -15.60 3.03
N ARG A 154 9.67 -14.58 2.72
CA ARG A 154 10.94 -14.69 1.99
C ARG A 154 12.01 -15.50 2.75
N ARG A 155 12.06 -15.38 4.07
CA ARG A 155 12.97 -16.18 4.91
C ARG A 155 12.54 -17.64 4.98
N LEU A 156 11.25 -17.90 5.06
CA LEU A 156 10.71 -19.26 5.11
C LEU A 156 10.76 -19.97 3.76
N TYR A 157 10.79 -19.26 2.65
CA TYR A 157 10.91 -19.81 1.29
C TYR A 157 12.32 -20.36 0.99
N ARG A 158 13.37 -19.83 1.64
CA ARG A 158 14.79 -20.21 1.46
C ARG A 158 15.13 -21.49 2.21
#